data_bf5640abca277cb975d8381783e1e0ad
#
_entry.id   bf5640abca277cb975d8381783e1e0ad
#
_cell.length_a   1.000
_cell.length_b   1.000
_cell.length_c   1.000
_cell.angle_alpha   90.00
_cell.angle_beta   90.00
_cell.angle_gamma   90.00
#
_symmetry.space_group_name_H-M   'P 1'
#
loop_
_entity.id
_entity.type
_entity.pdbx_description
1 polymer ?
#
loop_
_entity_poly.entity_id
_entity_poly.type
_entity_poly.pdbx_seq_one_letter_code
_entity_poly.pdbx_strand_id
1 'polypeptide(L)'
;KFTMDPAIYFKNHKRKDYDLNRLFLENISRDGQIAWESGPYGSIQTVRKEYAQNHIAVTKRVVEVKGGLFKQMPLKKGHGEYPLKTNDPRFGNIAQYGGYTNVTGSYFVLVESMEKGKKRISLEYVPVYLHERLEDDPGHKLLKEYLVDHRKLNHPKILLAKVRKNSLLKIDGFYYRLNGRSGNALILTNAVELIMDDWQTKTANKISGYMKRRAIDKKARVYQNEFHIQELEQLYDFYLDKLENGVYKNRKNNQAELIHNEKEQFMELKTEDQCVLLTEIKKLFVCSPMQADLTLIGGSKHTGMIAMSSNVTKADFSIIAEDPLGLRNKVIYSHM
;
A
#
# COMPACT_ATOMS: atom_id res chain seq x y z
N LYS A 1 -21.60 4.06 -12.47
CA LYS A 1 -20.82 3.31 -11.47
C LYS A 1 -21.79 2.57 -10.56
N PHE A 2 -21.58 1.30 -10.42
CA PHE A 2 -22.33 0.49 -9.48
C PHE A 2 -21.41 0.11 -8.31
N THR A 3 -21.84 0.40 -7.10
CA THR A 3 -21.11 0.02 -5.90
C THR A 3 -22.05 -0.71 -4.96
N MET A 4 -21.58 -1.81 -4.41
CA MET A 4 -22.27 -2.58 -3.39
C MET A 4 -21.28 -2.86 -2.25
N ASP A 5 -21.76 -2.80 -1.03
CA ASP A 5 -20.97 -3.24 0.12
C ASP A 5 -21.06 -4.77 0.23
N PRO A 6 -19.99 -5.52 -0.08
CA PRO A 6 -20.00 -6.97 0.01
C PRO A 6 -20.24 -7.48 1.43
N ALA A 7 -19.81 -6.72 2.44
CA ALA A 7 -19.97 -7.12 3.85
C ALA A 7 -21.45 -7.13 4.26
N ILE A 8 -22.22 -6.14 3.82
CA ILE A 8 -23.66 -6.09 4.06
C ILE A 8 -24.36 -7.23 3.30
N TYR A 9 -23.99 -7.42 2.05
CA TYR A 9 -24.55 -8.50 1.22
C TYR A 9 -24.31 -9.88 1.86
N PHE A 10 -23.06 -10.22 2.20
CA PHE A 10 -22.70 -11.51 2.80
C PHE A 10 -23.36 -11.72 4.16
N LYS A 11 -23.45 -10.69 4.98
CA LYS A 11 -24.16 -10.75 6.26
C LYS A 11 -25.63 -11.14 6.07
N ASN A 12 -26.31 -10.53 5.12
CA ASN A 12 -27.72 -10.75 4.88
C ASN A 12 -28.01 -12.09 4.20
N HIS A 13 -27.08 -12.57 3.35
CA HIS A 13 -27.28 -13.80 2.57
C HIS A 13 -26.54 -15.01 3.13
N LYS A 14 -25.78 -14.85 4.23
CA LYS A 14 -25.01 -15.92 4.88
C LYS A 14 -24.09 -16.71 3.92
N ARG A 15 -23.60 -16.07 2.87
CA ARG A 15 -22.68 -16.66 1.88
C ARG A 15 -21.26 -16.16 2.17
N LYS A 16 -20.30 -17.10 2.24
CA LYS A 16 -18.89 -16.79 2.54
C LYS A 16 -18.01 -16.75 1.29
N ASP A 17 -18.44 -17.34 0.20
CA ASP A 17 -17.66 -17.61 -1.01
C ASP A 17 -18.25 -16.97 -2.27
N TYR A 18 -18.97 -15.89 -2.09
CA TYR A 18 -19.69 -15.28 -3.19
C TYR A 18 -18.78 -14.42 -4.07
N ASP A 19 -18.80 -14.69 -5.37
CA ASP A 19 -18.13 -13.91 -6.39
C ASP A 19 -19.09 -12.84 -6.95
N LEU A 20 -18.65 -11.57 -6.97
CA LEU A 20 -19.39 -10.47 -7.57
C LEU A 20 -19.69 -10.69 -9.05
N ASN A 21 -18.77 -11.36 -9.77
CA ASN A 21 -18.99 -11.74 -11.17
C ASN A 21 -20.21 -12.64 -11.29
N ARG A 22 -20.29 -13.62 -10.42
CA ARG A 22 -21.41 -14.56 -10.38
C ARG A 22 -22.74 -13.88 -10.02
N LEU A 23 -22.67 -12.88 -9.12
CA LEU A 23 -23.81 -12.07 -8.75
C LEU A 23 -24.46 -11.37 -9.96
N PHE A 24 -23.64 -10.88 -10.89
CA PHE A 24 -24.14 -10.17 -12.07
C PHE A 24 -24.48 -11.10 -13.24
N LEU A 25 -23.92 -12.29 -13.29
CA LEU A 25 -24.15 -13.27 -14.34
C LEU A 25 -25.34 -14.20 -14.05
N GLU A 26 -25.62 -14.45 -12.79
CA GLU A 26 -26.70 -15.33 -12.35
C GLU A 26 -27.91 -14.52 -11.87
N ASN A 27 -29.11 -15.04 -12.13
CA ASN A 27 -30.31 -14.55 -11.46
C ASN A 27 -30.30 -15.05 -10.04
N ILE A 28 -29.92 -14.17 -9.11
CA ILE A 28 -29.99 -14.51 -7.70
C ILE A 28 -31.41 -14.23 -7.24
N SER A 29 -32.15 -15.28 -7.03
CA SER A 29 -33.45 -15.23 -6.38
C SER A 29 -33.36 -15.80 -4.99
N ARG A 30 -34.03 -15.21 -4.04
CA ARG A 30 -34.39 -15.80 -2.76
C ARG A 30 -35.86 -16.08 -2.82
N ASP A 31 -36.24 -17.32 -2.56
CA ASP A 31 -37.64 -17.75 -2.56
C ASP A 31 -38.37 -17.47 -3.90
N GLY A 32 -37.68 -17.62 -5.04
CA GLY A 32 -38.23 -17.35 -6.37
C GLY A 32 -38.32 -15.86 -6.77
N GLN A 33 -37.90 -14.96 -5.91
CA GLN A 33 -37.87 -13.53 -6.24
C GLN A 33 -36.46 -13.08 -6.66
N ILE A 34 -36.40 -12.15 -7.59
CA ILE A 34 -35.14 -11.54 -8.06
C ILE A 34 -34.57 -10.71 -6.91
N ALA A 35 -33.39 -11.08 -6.42
CA ALA A 35 -32.72 -10.37 -5.33
C ALA A 35 -32.22 -8.96 -5.73
N TRP A 36 -32.28 -8.64 -7.02
CA TRP A 36 -31.90 -7.37 -7.60
C TRP A 36 -32.99 -6.89 -8.55
N GLU A 37 -33.73 -5.90 -8.13
CA GLU A 37 -34.59 -5.15 -9.02
C GLU A 37 -33.92 -3.83 -9.37
N SER A 38 -33.94 -3.52 -10.65
CA SER A 38 -33.54 -2.21 -11.12
C SER A 38 -34.72 -1.26 -10.97
N GLY A 39 -34.47 -0.10 -10.37
CA GLY A 39 -35.43 1.00 -10.40
C GLY A 39 -35.70 1.48 -11.83
N PRO A 40 -36.58 2.49 -12.00
CA PRO A 40 -37.07 2.96 -13.31
C PRO A 40 -35.98 3.51 -14.24
N TYR A 41 -34.77 3.76 -13.76
CA TYR A 41 -33.69 4.40 -14.52
C TYR A 41 -32.54 3.49 -14.90
N GLY A 42 -32.59 2.22 -14.66
CA GLY A 42 -31.54 1.32 -15.05
C GLY A 42 -31.88 -0.11 -14.75
N SER A 43 -31.83 -0.95 -15.74
CA SER A 43 -32.08 -2.35 -15.49
C SER A 43 -30.80 -3.06 -15.08
N ILE A 44 -30.91 -3.98 -14.15
CA ILE A 44 -29.84 -4.91 -13.81
C ILE A 44 -29.34 -5.65 -15.07
N GLN A 45 -30.19 -5.80 -16.06
CA GLN A 45 -29.83 -6.38 -17.35
C GLN A 45 -28.84 -5.49 -18.12
N THR A 46 -28.94 -4.16 -18.02
CA THR A 46 -27.95 -3.23 -18.59
C THR A 46 -26.60 -3.41 -17.89
N VAL A 47 -26.58 -3.48 -16.57
CA VAL A 47 -25.36 -3.74 -15.79
C VAL A 47 -24.77 -5.10 -16.18
N ARG A 48 -25.58 -6.12 -16.36
CA ARG A 48 -25.14 -7.47 -16.82
C ARG A 48 -24.55 -7.44 -18.21
N LYS A 49 -25.15 -6.71 -19.15
CA LYS A 49 -24.64 -6.56 -20.52
C LYS A 49 -23.26 -5.91 -20.50
N GLU A 50 -23.11 -4.80 -19.78
CA GLU A 50 -21.83 -4.11 -19.65
C GLU A 50 -20.79 -4.97 -18.96
N TYR A 51 -21.19 -5.73 -17.96
CA TYR A 51 -20.30 -6.63 -17.24
C TYR A 51 -19.84 -7.82 -18.10
N ALA A 52 -20.75 -8.37 -18.91
CA ALA A 52 -20.44 -9.48 -19.82
C ALA A 52 -19.48 -9.06 -20.96
N GLN A 53 -19.38 -7.77 -21.26
CA GLN A 53 -18.44 -7.24 -22.25
C GLN A 53 -17.00 -7.10 -21.71
N ASN A 54 -16.73 -7.52 -20.48
CA ASN A 54 -15.42 -7.40 -19.81
C ASN A 54 -14.85 -5.96 -19.77
N HIS A 55 -15.70 -4.96 -19.92
CA HIS A 55 -15.28 -3.55 -19.86
C HIS A 55 -15.31 -2.97 -18.43
N ILE A 56 -15.71 -3.76 -17.45
CA ILE A 56 -15.82 -3.34 -16.07
C ILE A 56 -14.49 -3.60 -15.37
N ALA A 57 -13.83 -2.52 -14.96
CA ALA A 57 -12.68 -2.61 -14.09
C ALA A 57 -13.14 -2.79 -12.63
N VAL A 58 -12.74 -3.90 -12.03
CA VAL A 58 -12.98 -4.17 -10.61
C VAL A 58 -11.72 -3.82 -9.82
N THR A 59 -11.85 -2.88 -8.87
CA THR A 59 -10.76 -2.57 -7.95
C THR A 59 -11.07 -3.11 -6.56
N LYS A 60 -10.06 -3.75 -5.94
CA LYS A 60 -10.07 -4.13 -4.52
C LYS A 60 -9.51 -3.03 -3.62
N ARG A 61 -9.24 -1.86 -4.19
CA ARG A 61 -8.63 -0.77 -3.45
C ARG A 61 -9.62 -0.16 -2.47
N VAL A 62 -9.30 -0.24 -1.20
CA VAL A 62 -10.02 0.48 -0.15
C VAL A 62 -9.44 1.89 -0.06
N VAL A 63 -10.26 2.88 -0.32
CA VAL A 63 -9.88 4.29 -0.09
C VAL A 63 -10.24 4.61 1.36
N GLU A 64 -9.24 4.61 2.22
CA GLU A 64 -9.39 5.04 3.60
C GLU A 64 -9.52 6.57 3.63
N VAL A 65 -10.66 7.08 4.04
CA VAL A 65 -10.98 8.51 3.96
C VAL A 65 -10.66 9.24 5.27
N LYS A 66 -10.66 8.54 6.40
CA LYS A 66 -10.45 9.11 7.75
C LYS A 66 -9.61 8.17 8.60
N GLY A 67 -8.83 8.77 9.52
CA GLY A 67 -8.07 8.04 10.53
C GLY A 67 -6.56 8.26 10.45
N GLY A 68 -5.83 7.68 11.39
CA GLY A 68 -4.37 7.74 11.44
C GLY A 68 -3.70 6.92 10.35
N LEU A 69 -2.53 7.37 9.90
CA LEU A 69 -1.69 6.66 8.93
C LEU A 69 -1.27 5.28 9.45
N PHE A 70 -1.14 5.14 10.78
CA PHE A 70 -0.77 3.92 11.46
C PHE A 70 -1.68 3.67 12.65
N LYS A 71 -1.91 2.41 12.99
CA LYS A 71 -2.41 2.05 14.31
C LYS A 71 -1.28 2.23 15.32
N GLN A 72 -1.44 3.17 16.22
CA GLN A 72 -0.56 3.28 17.38
C GLN A 72 -1.13 2.50 18.55
N MET A 73 -0.27 1.71 19.19
CA MET A 73 -0.61 1.10 20.47
C MET A 73 -0.21 2.07 21.60
N PRO A 74 -1.10 2.39 22.51
CA PRO A 74 -0.76 3.21 23.67
C PRO A 74 0.23 2.46 24.57
N LEU A 75 1.13 3.19 25.18
CA LEU A 75 2.00 2.67 26.23
C LEU A 75 1.20 2.52 27.54
N LYS A 76 1.73 1.72 28.45
CA LYS A 76 1.13 1.51 29.76
C LYS A 76 1.08 2.81 30.57
N LYS A 77 0.29 2.82 31.63
CA LYS A 77 0.15 3.87 32.64
C LYS A 77 1.53 4.47 33.00
N GLY A 78 1.61 5.80 33.01
CA GLY A 78 2.83 6.55 33.33
C GLY A 78 3.86 6.62 32.21
N HIS A 79 3.60 6.05 31.05
CA HIS A 79 4.50 6.05 29.90
C HIS A 79 3.88 6.72 28.69
N GLY A 80 4.71 7.41 27.91
CA GLY A 80 4.35 8.13 26.69
C GLY A 80 4.55 9.63 26.83
N GLU A 81 4.69 10.30 25.70
CA GLU A 81 4.87 11.75 25.60
C GLU A 81 3.58 12.48 25.23
N TYR A 82 2.69 11.77 24.55
CA TYR A 82 1.44 12.32 24.04
C TYR A 82 0.23 11.59 24.64
N PRO A 83 -0.78 12.31 25.17
CA PRO A 83 -1.96 11.70 25.76
C PRO A 83 -2.82 10.95 24.74
N LEU A 84 -3.62 10.00 25.21
CA LEU A 84 -4.51 9.19 24.36
C LEU A 84 -5.54 10.07 23.63
N LYS A 85 -6.04 11.09 24.31
CA LYS A 85 -6.93 12.11 23.74
C LYS A 85 -6.58 13.47 24.31
N THR A 86 -6.26 14.39 23.43
CA THR A 86 -5.90 15.76 23.82
C THR A 86 -7.11 16.61 24.19
N ASN A 87 -8.28 16.30 23.65
CA ASN A 87 -9.51 17.08 23.84
C ASN A 87 -10.46 16.47 24.87
N ASP A 88 -10.10 15.36 25.52
CA ASP A 88 -10.90 14.72 26.55
C ASP A 88 -10.10 14.68 27.86
N PRO A 89 -10.48 15.52 28.86
CA PRO A 89 -9.76 15.59 30.15
C PRO A 89 -9.61 14.25 30.85
N ARG A 90 -10.54 13.32 30.61
CA ARG A 90 -10.48 11.98 31.21
C ARG A 90 -9.30 11.16 30.71
N PHE A 91 -8.89 11.36 29.45
CA PHE A 91 -7.79 10.63 28.82
C PHE A 91 -6.54 11.49 28.55
N GLY A 92 -6.56 12.74 29.03
CA GLY A 92 -5.41 13.65 28.94
C GLY A 92 -4.28 13.34 29.90
N ASN A 93 -4.56 12.57 30.96
CA ASN A 93 -3.58 12.28 32.01
C ASN A 93 -2.77 11.02 31.68
N ILE A 94 -1.54 11.23 31.18
CA ILE A 94 -0.60 10.15 30.84
C ILE A 94 -0.22 9.31 32.08
N ALA A 95 -0.11 9.94 33.25
CA ALA A 95 0.24 9.23 34.48
C ALA A 95 -0.81 8.19 34.86
N GLN A 96 -2.08 8.44 34.53
CA GLN A 96 -3.20 7.56 34.85
C GLN A 96 -3.51 6.56 33.73
N TYR A 97 -3.47 7.01 32.46
CA TYR A 97 -3.95 6.21 31.31
C TYR A 97 -2.85 5.78 30.35
N GLY A 98 -1.63 6.30 30.52
CA GLY A 98 -0.56 6.14 29.52
C GLY A 98 -0.75 7.05 28.31
N GLY A 99 0.09 6.88 27.32
CA GLY A 99 0.08 7.74 26.12
C GLY A 99 0.78 7.09 24.96
N TYR A 100 1.06 7.89 23.94
CA TYR A 100 1.80 7.48 22.76
C TYR A 100 3.23 8.04 22.80
N THR A 101 4.20 7.31 22.26
CA THR A 101 5.58 7.78 22.13
C THR A 101 5.72 8.88 21.07
N ASN A 102 4.89 8.82 20.04
CA ASN A 102 4.92 9.76 18.92
C ASN A 102 3.52 10.15 18.51
N VAL A 103 3.39 11.25 17.82
CA VAL A 103 2.13 11.68 17.22
C VAL A 103 1.94 10.98 15.89
N THR A 104 0.83 10.26 15.75
CA THR A 104 0.45 9.66 14.47
C THR A 104 -0.05 10.74 13.50
N GLY A 105 0.45 10.70 12.25
CA GLY A 105 -0.09 11.52 11.17
C GLY A 105 -1.46 11.03 10.71
N SER A 106 -2.26 11.93 10.19
CA SER A 106 -3.56 11.66 9.56
C SER A 106 -3.49 11.72 8.04
N TYR A 107 -2.83 12.73 7.52
CA TYR A 107 -2.59 12.96 6.11
C TYR A 107 -1.33 13.78 5.91
N PHE A 108 -0.97 14.06 4.68
CA PHE A 108 0.18 14.90 4.35
C PHE A 108 -0.25 16.22 3.73
N VAL A 109 0.61 17.19 3.87
CA VAL A 109 0.52 18.49 3.20
C VAL A 109 1.78 18.69 2.37
N LEU A 110 1.64 19.17 1.15
CA LEU A 110 2.78 19.59 0.33
C LEU A 110 3.07 21.05 0.59
N VAL A 111 4.29 21.34 0.99
CA VAL A 111 4.70 22.67 1.49
C VAL A 111 5.96 23.13 0.77
N GLU A 112 5.95 24.38 0.33
CA GLU A 112 7.17 25.12 -0.02
C GLU A 112 7.62 25.90 1.21
N SER A 113 8.89 25.84 1.55
CA SER A 113 9.51 26.57 2.66
C SER A 113 10.89 27.10 2.26
N MET A 114 11.47 27.95 3.09
CA MET A 114 12.83 28.46 2.88
C MET A 114 13.81 27.75 3.80
N GLU A 115 14.84 27.13 3.22
CA GLU A 115 15.93 26.52 3.99
C GLU A 115 17.27 27.06 3.51
N LYS A 116 18.00 27.74 4.40
CA LYS A 116 19.29 28.38 4.07
C LYS A 116 19.24 29.26 2.82
N GLY A 117 18.18 30.05 2.69
CA GLY A 117 17.98 30.96 1.55
C GLY A 117 17.53 30.28 0.24
N LYS A 118 17.31 28.99 0.25
CA LYS A 118 16.84 28.23 -0.92
C LYS A 118 15.42 27.71 -0.71
N LYS A 119 14.66 27.60 -1.78
CA LYS A 119 13.35 26.97 -1.76
C LYS A 119 13.50 25.48 -1.49
N ARG A 120 12.65 24.98 -0.61
CA ARG A 120 12.51 23.56 -0.29
C ARG A 120 11.05 23.16 -0.42
N ILE A 121 10.80 22.10 -1.17
CA ILE A 121 9.47 21.48 -1.30
C ILE A 121 9.49 20.16 -0.53
N SER A 122 8.55 19.99 0.41
CA SER A 122 8.50 18.79 1.22
C SER A 122 7.07 18.32 1.48
N LEU A 123 6.91 17.01 1.65
CA LEU A 123 5.70 16.40 2.17
C LEU A 123 5.80 16.32 3.71
N GLU A 124 4.97 17.09 4.39
CA GLU A 124 4.89 17.12 5.83
C GLU A 124 3.61 16.42 6.30
N TYR A 125 3.66 15.68 7.40
CA TYR A 125 2.46 15.04 7.94
C TYR A 125 1.71 15.97 8.89
N VAL A 126 0.39 15.85 8.87
CA VAL A 126 -0.53 16.53 9.80
C VAL A 126 -0.93 15.52 10.87
N PRO A 127 -0.72 15.81 12.16
CA PRO A 127 -1.07 14.89 13.25
C PRO A 127 -2.58 14.73 13.39
N VAL A 128 -2.99 13.54 13.88
CA VAL A 128 -4.42 13.20 14.02
C VAL A 128 -5.16 14.20 14.92
N TYR A 129 -4.55 14.65 16.01
CA TYR A 129 -5.20 15.59 16.93
C TYR A 129 -5.51 16.96 16.31
N LEU A 130 -4.79 17.32 15.25
CA LEU A 130 -4.98 18.57 14.56
C LEU A 130 -6.01 18.47 13.41
N HIS A 131 -6.28 17.26 12.95
CA HIS A 131 -7.10 17.00 11.78
C HIS A 131 -8.50 17.66 11.87
N GLU A 132 -9.22 17.42 12.97
CA GLU A 132 -10.57 17.96 13.18
C GLU A 132 -10.57 19.50 13.23
N ARG A 133 -9.54 20.08 13.87
CA ARG A 133 -9.41 21.53 13.98
C ARG A 133 -9.09 22.21 12.65
N LEU A 134 -8.50 21.49 11.71
CA LEU A 134 -8.14 21.99 10.38
C LEU A 134 -9.30 21.91 9.37
N GLU A 135 -10.39 21.24 9.70
CA GLU A 135 -11.58 21.23 8.84
C GLU A 135 -12.19 22.65 8.72
N ASP A 136 -12.07 23.46 9.78
CA ASP A 136 -12.56 24.84 9.85
C ASP A 136 -11.41 25.87 9.92
N ASP A 137 -10.28 25.63 9.21
CA ASP A 137 -9.11 26.51 9.20
C ASP A 137 -9.05 27.37 7.91
N PRO A 138 -9.76 28.48 7.84
CA PRO A 138 -9.76 29.37 6.68
C PRO A 138 -8.37 29.94 6.44
N GLY A 139 -7.87 29.82 5.20
CA GLY A 139 -6.56 30.30 4.81
C GLY A 139 -5.38 29.50 5.41
N HIS A 140 -5.66 28.35 6.02
CA HIS A 140 -4.67 27.45 6.59
C HIS A 140 -3.80 28.08 7.68
N LYS A 141 -4.38 28.92 8.53
CA LYS A 141 -3.63 29.65 9.58
C LYS A 141 -3.08 28.68 10.63
N LEU A 142 -3.93 27.84 11.21
CA LEU A 142 -3.51 26.83 12.21
C LEU A 142 -2.52 25.84 11.63
N LEU A 143 -2.70 25.45 10.38
CA LEU A 143 -1.76 24.55 9.71
C LEU A 143 -0.38 25.22 9.55
N LYS A 144 -0.32 26.49 9.15
CA LYS A 144 0.94 27.22 9.04
C LYS A 144 1.64 27.39 10.39
N GLU A 145 0.88 27.72 11.44
CA GLU A 145 1.41 27.80 12.82
C GLU A 145 2.04 26.45 13.22
N TYR A 146 1.34 25.34 13.02
CA TYR A 146 1.90 24.02 13.28
C TYR A 146 3.18 23.75 12.49
N LEU A 147 3.22 24.10 11.21
CA LEU A 147 4.39 23.89 10.36
C LEU A 147 5.61 24.72 10.84
N VAL A 148 5.38 25.93 11.31
CA VAL A 148 6.44 26.79 11.89
C VAL A 148 6.88 26.25 13.24
N ASP A 149 5.96 26.00 14.16
CA ASP A 149 6.26 25.73 15.56
C ASP A 149 6.80 24.31 15.79
N HIS A 150 6.17 23.32 15.15
CA HIS A 150 6.50 21.92 15.36
C HIS A 150 7.38 21.31 14.26
N ARG A 151 7.23 21.79 13.02
CA ARG A 151 8.05 21.27 11.91
C ARG A 151 9.26 22.16 11.61
N LYS A 152 9.36 23.33 12.28
CA LYS A 152 10.46 24.28 12.14
C LYS A 152 10.69 24.75 10.70
N LEU A 153 9.60 24.90 9.94
CA LEU A 153 9.66 25.39 8.58
C LEU A 153 9.62 26.92 8.55
N ASN A 154 10.52 27.53 7.78
CA ASN A 154 10.57 28.98 7.60
C ASN A 154 9.66 29.38 6.44
N HIS A 155 8.75 30.33 6.69
CA HIS A 155 7.80 30.88 5.71
C HIS A 155 7.06 29.81 4.90
N PRO A 156 6.31 28.88 5.55
CA PRO A 156 5.66 27.79 4.84
C PRO A 156 4.52 28.31 3.96
N LYS A 157 4.59 27.96 2.66
CA LYS A 157 3.53 28.15 1.69
C LYS A 157 2.91 26.79 1.36
N ILE A 158 1.63 26.65 1.57
CA ILE A 158 0.92 25.39 1.30
C ILE A 158 0.65 25.30 -0.20
N LEU A 159 1.22 24.30 -0.85
CA LEU A 159 1.03 24.02 -2.27
C LEU A 159 -0.17 23.08 -2.48
N LEU A 160 -0.33 22.08 -1.60
CA LEU A 160 -1.48 21.20 -1.60
C LEU A 160 -1.83 20.81 -0.16
N ALA A 161 -3.02 21.22 0.27
CA ALA A 161 -3.42 21.14 1.67
C ALA A 161 -3.71 19.71 2.17
N LYS A 162 -4.01 18.77 1.27
CA LYS A 162 -4.37 17.41 1.69
C LYS A 162 -3.92 16.36 0.70
N VAL A 163 -2.89 15.61 1.08
CA VAL A 163 -2.40 14.43 0.36
C VAL A 163 -2.62 13.23 1.27
N ARG A 164 -3.45 12.30 0.85
CA ARG A 164 -3.88 11.19 1.70
C ARG A 164 -2.93 10.00 1.59
N LYS A 165 -3.00 9.10 2.56
CA LYS A 165 -2.44 7.75 2.44
C LYS A 165 -2.97 7.09 1.16
N ASN A 166 -2.12 6.32 0.50
CA ASN A 166 -2.37 5.67 -0.79
C ASN A 166 -2.49 6.63 -2.00
N SER A 167 -2.24 7.95 -1.82
CA SER A 167 -2.11 8.85 -2.98
C SER A 167 -1.04 8.34 -3.93
N LEU A 168 -1.31 8.44 -5.23
CA LEU A 168 -0.38 8.08 -6.27
C LEU A 168 0.62 9.22 -6.48
N LEU A 169 1.88 8.88 -6.36
CA LEU A 169 3.02 9.77 -6.61
C LEU A 169 3.79 9.24 -7.81
N LYS A 170 4.30 10.14 -8.65
CA LYS A 170 5.34 9.83 -9.63
C LYS A 170 6.62 10.53 -9.16
N ILE A 171 7.70 9.78 -9.00
CA ILE A 171 8.99 10.29 -8.52
C ILE A 171 10.08 9.71 -9.42
N ASP A 172 10.83 10.57 -10.11
CA ASP A 172 11.91 10.19 -11.03
C ASP A 172 11.50 9.11 -12.04
N GLY A 173 10.28 9.26 -12.59
CA GLY A 173 9.71 8.36 -13.59
C GLY A 173 8.96 7.15 -13.05
N PHE A 174 9.08 6.81 -11.75
CA PHE A 174 8.43 5.64 -11.15
C PHE A 174 7.19 6.01 -10.35
N TYR A 175 6.20 5.11 -10.35
CA TYR A 175 4.95 5.29 -9.62
C TYR A 175 4.99 4.61 -8.25
N TYR A 176 4.58 5.37 -7.23
CA TYR A 176 4.55 4.93 -5.84
C TYR A 176 3.20 5.24 -5.19
N ARG A 177 2.88 4.48 -4.15
CA ARG A 177 1.82 4.81 -3.21
C ARG A 177 2.43 5.37 -1.94
N LEU A 178 1.92 6.52 -1.50
CA LEU A 178 2.31 7.11 -0.24
C LEU A 178 1.71 6.29 0.91
N ASN A 179 2.53 5.54 1.62
CA ASN A 179 2.06 4.71 2.73
C ASN A 179 2.17 5.41 4.07
N GLY A 180 3.21 6.19 4.27
CA GLY A 180 3.43 6.87 5.54
C GLY A 180 4.73 7.66 5.57
N ARG A 181 5.17 7.99 6.77
CA ARG A 181 6.45 8.66 7.04
C ARG A 181 7.09 8.10 8.29
N SER A 182 8.41 8.01 8.29
CA SER A 182 9.22 7.70 9.46
C SER A 182 10.37 8.71 9.52
N GLY A 183 10.41 9.50 10.59
CA GLY A 183 11.36 10.63 10.68
C GLY A 183 11.21 11.59 9.49
N ASN A 184 12.25 11.76 8.72
CA ASN A 184 12.28 12.59 7.50
C ASN A 184 12.15 11.78 6.21
N ALA A 185 11.82 10.49 6.29
CA ALA A 185 11.66 9.63 5.14
C ALA A 185 10.17 9.34 4.88
N LEU A 186 9.73 9.54 3.64
CA LEU A 186 8.47 9.03 3.13
C LEU A 186 8.58 7.51 3.02
N ILE A 187 7.54 6.82 3.45
CA ILE A 187 7.40 5.39 3.26
C ILE A 187 6.50 5.18 2.07
N LEU A 188 7.08 4.60 1.04
CA LEU A 188 6.44 4.41 -0.24
C LEU A 188 6.30 2.92 -0.53
N THR A 189 5.32 2.60 -1.35
CA THR A 189 5.12 1.27 -1.89
C THR A 189 5.05 1.37 -3.41
N ASN A 190 5.53 0.36 -4.11
CA ASN A 190 5.43 0.33 -5.56
C ASN A 190 3.95 0.33 -5.98
N ALA A 191 3.59 1.22 -6.90
CA ALA A 191 2.23 1.31 -7.42
C ALA A 191 1.99 0.42 -8.64
N VAL A 192 3.05 -0.12 -9.23
CA VAL A 192 2.95 -1.05 -10.36
C VAL A 192 2.70 -2.45 -9.80
N GLU A 193 1.63 -3.09 -10.23
CA GLU A 193 1.35 -4.49 -9.86
C GLU A 193 2.30 -5.42 -10.61
N LEU A 194 2.67 -6.52 -9.97
CA LEU A 194 3.40 -7.60 -10.62
C LEU A 194 2.43 -8.37 -11.51
N ILE A 195 2.44 -8.04 -12.81
CA ILE A 195 1.62 -8.72 -13.80
C ILE A 195 2.33 -10.01 -14.20
N MET A 196 1.66 -11.13 -13.96
CA MET A 196 2.12 -12.48 -14.27
C MET A 196 1.19 -13.10 -15.30
N ASP A 197 1.77 -13.86 -16.24
CA ASP A 197 1.02 -14.69 -17.16
C ASP A 197 0.46 -15.97 -16.49
N ASP A 198 -0.18 -16.82 -17.27
CA ASP A 198 -0.84 -18.03 -16.74
C ASP A 198 0.15 -19.02 -16.13
N TRP A 199 1.33 -19.22 -16.74
CA TRP A 199 2.29 -20.21 -16.21
C TRP A 199 2.97 -19.68 -14.94
N GLN A 200 3.36 -18.40 -14.90
CA GLN A 200 3.92 -17.75 -13.73
C GLN A 200 2.93 -17.77 -12.58
N THR A 201 1.66 -17.46 -12.87
CA THR A 201 0.58 -17.52 -11.87
C THR A 201 0.39 -18.94 -11.35
N LYS A 202 0.39 -19.96 -12.22
CA LYS A 202 0.29 -21.37 -11.81
C LYS A 202 1.46 -21.77 -10.91
N THR A 203 2.70 -21.46 -11.32
CA THR A 203 3.90 -21.76 -10.52
C THR A 203 3.88 -21.05 -9.17
N ALA A 204 3.55 -19.77 -9.13
CA ALA A 204 3.41 -19.01 -7.88
C ALA A 204 2.31 -19.57 -6.96
N ASN A 205 1.22 -20.11 -7.52
CA ASN A 205 0.16 -20.77 -6.75
C ASN A 205 0.63 -22.12 -6.17
N LYS A 206 1.39 -22.93 -6.92
CA LYS A 206 2.02 -24.16 -6.41
C LYS A 206 2.94 -23.84 -5.23
N ILE A 207 3.82 -22.82 -5.36
CA ILE A 207 4.70 -22.34 -4.27
C ILE A 207 3.84 -21.92 -3.06
N SER A 208 2.80 -21.13 -3.26
CA SER A 208 1.89 -20.71 -2.19
C SER A 208 1.22 -21.90 -1.49
N GLY A 209 0.84 -22.93 -2.25
CA GLY A 209 0.30 -24.19 -1.72
C GLY A 209 1.31 -24.92 -0.82
N TYR A 210 2.54 -25.06 -1.28
CA TYR A 210 3.63 -25.63 -0.48
C TYR A 210 3.88 -24.79 0.79
N MET A 211 3.98 -23.48 0.70
CA MET A 211 4.22 -22.60 1.84
C MET A 211 3.11 -22.69 2.90
N LYS A 212 1.84 -22.88 2.50
CA LYS A 212 0.74 -23.15 3.43
C LYS A 212 0.91 -24.48 4.16
N ARG A 213 1.31 -25.55 3.46
CA ARG A 213 1.61 -26.84 4.09
C ARG A 213 2.76 -26.72 5.09
N ARG A 214 3.85 -26.04 4.70
CA ARG A 214 5.02 -25.78 5.55
C ARG A 214 4.68 -24.93 6.79
N ALA A 215 3.73 -24.04 6.70
CA ALA A 215 3.28 -23.24 7.84
C ALA A 215 2.56 -24.08 8.92
N ILE A 216 1.88 -25.16 8.49
CA ILE A 216 1.20 -26.11 9.39
C ILE A 216 2.21 -27.16 9.89
N ASP A 217 2.99 -27.72 8.98
CA ASP A 217 4.01 -28.72 9.29
C ASP A 217 5.37 -28.24 8.73
N LYS A 218 6.29 -27.87 9.62
CA LYS A 218 7.64 -27.41 9.26
C LYS A 218 8.47 -28.45 8.51
N LYS A 219 8.10 -29.74 8.59
CA LYS A 219 8.75 -30.84 7.89
C LYS A 219 8.11 -31.16 6.53
N ALA A 220 7.06 -30.42 6.14
CA ALA A 220 6.41 -30.62 4.85
C ALA A 220 7.42 -30.54 3.71
N ARG A 221 7.29 -31.47 2.78
CA ARG A 221 8.11 -31.56 1.57
C ARG A 221 7.32 -31.11 0.35
N VAL A 222 8.04 -30.74 -0.69
CA VAL A 222 7.49 -30.59 -2.03
C VAL A 222 7.08 -31.98 -2.52
N TYR A 223 5.91 -32.11 -3.14
CA TYR A 223 5.46 -33.37 -3.71
C TYR A 223 6.32 -33.75 -4.92
N GLN A 224 6.48 -35.05 -5.15
CA GLN A 224 7.17 -35.54 -6.34
C GLN A 224 6.45 -34.99 -7.59
N ASN A 225 7.22 -34.42 -8.53
CA ASN A 225 6.70 -33.81 -9.77
C ASN A 225 5.75 -32.59 -9.56
N GLU A 226 5.75 -31.96 -8.38
CA GLU A 226 4.97 -30.74 -8.16
C GLU A 226 5.47 -29.59 -9.04
N PHE A 227 6.77 -29.52 -9.30
CA PHE A 227 7.42 -28.55 -10.17
C PHE A 227 8.17 -29.23 -11.32
N HIS A 228 8.15 -28.65 -12.50
CA HIS A 228 9.07 -29.00 -13.57
C HIS A 228 10.46 -28.40 -13.32
N ILE A 229 11.51 -29.02 -13.86
CA ILE A 229 12.91 -28.68 -13.55
C ILE A 229 13.22 -27.20 -13.77
N GLN A 230 12.59 -26.53 -14.73
CA GLN A 230 12.86 -25.13 -15.08
C GLN A 230 11.84 -24.11 -14.54
N GLU A 231 10.72 -24.55 -13.97
CA GLU A 231 9.65 -23.63 -13.56
C GLU A 231 10.10 -22.62 -12.50
N LEU A 232 10.91 -23.05 -11.53
CA LEU A 232 11.38 -22.19 -10.44
C LEU A 232 12.46 -21.22 -10.93
N GLU A 233 13.36 -21.68 -11.81
CA GLU A 233 14.37 -20.84 -12.44
C GLU A 233 13.72 -19.75 -13.30
N GLN A 234 12.79 -20.13 -14.16
CA GLN A 234 12.09 -19.17 -15.02
C GLN A 234 11.31 -18.12 -14.20
N LEU A 235 10.73 -18.52 -13.08
CA LEU A 235 10.05 -17.59 -12.18
C LEU A 235 11.06 -16.68 -11.46
N TYR A 236 12.24 -17.19 -11.11
CA TYR A 236 13.34 -16.39 -10.56
C TYR A 236 13.79 -15.32 -11.56
N ASP A 237 14.06 -15.71 -12.82
CA ASP A 237 14.47 -14.80 -13.87
C ASP A 237 13.40 -13.75 -14.16
N PHE A 238 12.13 -14.13 -14.14
CA PHE A 238 11.03 -13.18 -14.26
C PHE A 238 11.01 -12.15 -13.13
N TYR A 239 11.20 -12.59 -11.89
CA TYR A 239 11.28 -11.66 -10.76
C TYR A 239 12.51 -10.76 -10.85
N LEU A 240 13.65 -11.31 -11.25
CA LEU A 240 14.87 -10.53 -11.45
C LEU A 240 14.68 -9.43 -12.50
N ASP A 241 14.16 -9.76 -13.69
CA ASP A 241 13.84 -8.78 -14.74
C ASP A 241 12.96 -7.65 -14.21
N LYS A 242 11.90 -7.97 -13.46
CA LYS A 242 11.00 -6.96 -12.88
C LYS A 242 11.65 -6.09 -11.80
N LEU A 243 12.62 -6.61 -11.07
CA LEU A 243 13.39 -5.84 -10.10
C LEU A 243 14.41 -4.93 -10.78
N GLU A 244 15.15 -5.45 -11.77
CA GLU A 244 16.17 -4.70 -12.51
C GLU A 244 15.58 -3.52 -13.30
N ASN A 245 14.43 -3.73 -13.92
CA ASN A 245 13.76 -2.73 -14.73
C ASN A 245 12.72 -1.89 -13.94
N GLY A 246 12.58 -2.15 -12.65
CA GLY A 246 11.60 -1.51 -11.77
C GLY A 246 12.19 -0.47 -10.82
N VAL A 247 11.49 -0.28 -9.71
CA VAL A 247 11.77 0.76 -8.70
C VAL A 247 13.11 0.60 -7.96
N TYR A 248 13.78 -0.52 -8.14
CA TYR A 248 15.09 -0.81 -7.55
C TYR A 248 16.27 -0.50 -8.48
N LYS A 249 16.02 -0.15 -9.75
CA LYS A 249 17.03 0.03 -10.80
C LYS A 249 18.20 0.95 -10.45
N ASN A 250 17.95 2.04 -9.73
CA ASN A 250 18.95 3.08 -9.45
C ASN A 250 19.25 3.23 -7.94
N ARG A 251 19.06 2.20 -7.14
CA ARG A 251 19.24 2.29 -5.69
C ARG A 251 20.58 1.72 -5.25
N LYS A 252 21.31 2.47 -4.42
CA LYS A 252 22.45 1.93 -3.67
C LYS A 252 21.94 0.79 -2.77
N ASN A 253 22.65 -0.31 -2.70
CA ASN A 253 22.25 -1.58 -2.07
C ASN A 253 21.05 -2.22 -2.77
N ASN A 254 21.19 -2.41 -4.05
CA ASN A 254 20.15 -2.92 -4.91
C ASN A 254 19.94 -4.42 -4.66
N GLN A 255 18.76 -4.80 -4.19
CA GLN A 255 18.39 -6.21 -4.03
C GLN A 255 18.40 -6.96 -5.37
N ALA A 256 18.15 -6.29 -6.48
CA ALA A 256 18.25 -6.88 -7.80
C ALA A 256 19.69 -7.31 -8.12
N GLU A 257 20.69 -6.51 -7.77
CA GLU A 257 22.09 -6.85 -7.96
C GLU A 257 22.50 -8.11 -7.18
N LEU A 258 22.09 -8.21 -5.92
CA LEU A 258 22.29 -9.43 -5.13
C LEU A 258 21.64 -10.65 -5.77
N ILE A 259 20.35 -10.54 -6.12
CA ILE A 259 19.58 -11.63 -6.74
C ILE A 259 20.19 -12.00 -8.08
N HIS A 260 20.68 -11.04 -8.86
CA HIS A 260 21.39 -11.32 -10.11
C HIS A 260 22.68 -12.13 -9.90
N ASN A 261 23.52 -11.66 -8.99
CA ASN A 261 24.84 -12.25 -8.76
C ASN A 261 24.76 -13.64 -8.12
N GLU A 262 23.73 -13.93 -7.34
CA GLU A 262 23.58 -15.16 -6.58
C GLU A 262 22.62 -16.17 -7.25
N LYS A 263 22.39 -16.05 -8.56
CA LYS A 263 21.55 -16.99 -9.30
C LYS A 263 22.08 -18.42 -9.25
N GLU A 264 23.39 -18.62 -9.35
CA GLU A 264 23.99 -19.95 -9.26
C GLU A 264 23.72 -20.59 -7.89
N GLN A 265 23.86 -19.82 -6.82
CA GLN A 265 23.53 -20.28 -5.46
C GLN A 265 22.06 -20.65 -5.33
N PHE A 266 21.14 -19.88 -5.95
CA PHE A 266 19.73 -20.26 -6.01
C PHE A 266 19.53 -21.62 -6.69
N MET A 267 20.24 -21.88 -7.79
CA MET A 267 20.12 -23.14 -8.53
C MET A 267 20.63 -24.36 -7.74
N GLU A 268 21.58 -24.16 -6.84
CA GLU A 268 22.10 -25.19 -5.95
C GLU A 268 21.19 -25.49 -4.75
N LEU A 269 20.21 -24.63 -4.44
CA LEU A 269 19.28 -24.85 -3.35
C LEU A 269 18.35 -26.03 -3.63
N LYS A 270 17.92 -26.70 -2.56
CA LYS A 270 16.83 -27.69 -2.63
C LYS A 270 15.55 -26.99 -3.07
N THR A 271 14.68 -27.71 -3.75
CA THR A 271 13.39 -27.21 -4.25
C THR A 271 12.57 -26.50 -3.16
N GLU A 272 12.59 -27.02 -1.94
CA GLU A 272 11.91 -26.43 -0.79
C GLU A 272 12.44 -25.01 -0.46
N ASP A 273 13.76 -24.85 -0.51
CA ASP A 273 14.43 -23.59 -0.19
C ASP A 273 14.31 -22.61 -1.37
N GLN A 274 14.31 -23.08 -2.60
CA GLN A 274 13.96 -22.27 -3.78
C GLN A 274 12.54 -21.69 -3.66
N CYS A 275 11.55 -22.50 -3.25
CA CYS A 275 10.19 -22.04 -3.01
C CYS A 275 10.12 -20.97 -1.89
N VAL A 276 10.90 -21.15 -0.83
CA VAL A 276 11.02 -20.17 0.26
C VAL A 276 11.59 -18.87 -0.29
N LEU A 277 12.72 -18.93 -0.97
CA LEU A 277 13.40 -17.75 -1.51
C LEU A 277 12.53 -16.99 -2.51
N LEU A 278 11.85 -17.67 -3.45
CA LEU A 278 10.92 -17.03 -4.38
C LEU A 278 9.75 -16.36 -3.66
N THR A 279 9.30 -16.93 -2.54
CA THR A 279 8.28 -16.28 -1.69
C THR A 279 8.83 -15.01 -1.05
N GLU A 280 10.09 -15.02 -0.62
CA GLU A 280 10.75 -13.86 -0.03
C GLU A 280 11.02 -12.77 -1.08
N ILE A 281 11.54 -13.13 -2.25
CA ILE A 281 11.74 -12.17 -3.37
C ILE A 281 10.42 -11.50 -3.76
N LYS A 282 9.32 -12.25 -3.82
CA LYS A 282 8.00 -11.70 -4.11
C LYS A 282 7.58 -10.61 -3.14
N LYS A 283 8.03 -10.64 -1.87
CA LYS A 283 7.74 -9.58 -0.89
C LYS A 283 8.30 -8.22 -1.29
N LEU A 284 9.35 -8.17 -2.11
CA LEU A 284 9.92 -6.93 -2.61
C LEU A 284 8.95 -6.18 -3.54
N PHE A 285 8.02 -6.88 -4.18
CA PHE A 285 6.98 -6.28 -5.02
C PHE A 285 5.70 -5.94 -4.24
N VAL A 286 5.49 -6.59 -3.10
CA VAL A 286 4.27 -6.39 -2.32
C VAL A 286 4.35 -5.04 -1.61
N CYS A 287 3.28 -4.25 -1.76
CA CYS A 287 3.14 -2.96 -1.10
C CYS A 287 2.90 -3.11 0.41
N SER A 288 3.81 -3.78 1.10
CA SER A 288 3.71 -4.04 2.53
C SER A 288 5.07 -3.83 3.20
N PRO A 289 5.13 -3.37 4.45
CA PRO A 289 6.35 -3.33 5.25
C PRO A 289 6.79 -4.75 5.68
N MET A 290 6.60 -5.76 4.85
CA MET A 290 7.04 -7.12 5.12
C MET A 290 8.55 -7.24 4.85
N GLN A 291 9.26 -7.88 5.76
CA GLN A 291 10.68 -8.21 5.56
C GLN A 291 10.81 -9.34 4.54
N ALA A 292 11.63 -9.11 3.53
CA ALA A 292 12.11 -10.17 2.65
C ALA A 292 13.41 -10.76 3.25
N ASP A 293 13.47 -12.06 3.42
CA ASP A 293 14.63 -12.77 3.95
C ASP A 293 15.44 -13.36 2.79
N LEU A 294 16.56 -12.73 2.46
CA LEU A 294 17.46 -13.17 1.37
C LEU A 294 18.70 -13.92 1.88
N THR A 295 18.68 -14.40 3.12
CA THR A 295 19.84 -15.09 3.74
C THR A 295 20.20 -16.40 3.04
N LEU A 296 19.26 -17.03 2.34
CA LEU A 296 19.52 -18.24 1.54
C LEU A 296 20.49 -18.01 0.37
N ILE A 297 20.65 -16.76 -0.06
CA ILE A 297 21.59 -16.34 -1.11
C ILE A 297 22.61 -15.33 -0.56
N GLY A 298 23.06 -15.49 0.68
CA GLY A 298 24.09 -14.63 1.27
C GLY A 298 23.66 -13.20 1.60
N GLY A 299 22.40 -12.85 1.36
CA GLY A 299 21.86 -11.55 1.70
C GLY A 299 21.45 -11.40 3.15
N SER A 300 20.76 -10.33 3.46
CA SER A 300 20.19 -10.05 4.78
C SER A 300 18.66 -9.97 4.70
N LYS A 301 18.02 -9.73 5.84
CA LYS A 301 16.58 -9.42 5.86
C LYS A 301 16.36 -7.98 5.41
N HIS A 302 15.59 -7.83 4.35
CA HIS A 302 15.22 -6.53 3.79
C HIS A 302 13.73 -6.28 4.01
N THR A 303 13.37 -5.00 4.16
CA THR A 303 11.97 -4.60 4.14
C THR A 303 11.55 -4.38 2.69
N GLY A 304 10.37 -4.85 2.29
CA GLY A 304 9.74 -4.46 1.02
C GLY A 304 9.31 -2.98 0.98
N MET A 305 9.66 -2.24 2.01
CA MET A 305 9.35 -0.82 2.20
C MET A 305 10.38 0.05 1.50
N ILE A 306 9.91 0.98 0.69
CA ILE A 306 10.74 1.96 0.01
C ILE A 306 10.70 3.25 0.81
N ALA A 307 11.87 3.70 1.30
CA ALA A 307 12.01 4.94 2.03
C ALA A 307 12.75 5.98 1.17
N MET A 308 12.18 7.18 1.05
CA MET A 308 12.76 8.31 0.34
C MET A 308 12.69 9.57 1.20
N SER A 309 13.54 10.55 0.95
CA SER A 309 13.44 11.84 1.64
C SER A 309 12.08 12.49 1.44
N SER A 310 11.54 13.07 2.52
CA SER A 310 10.33 13.91 2.40
C SER A 310 10.60 15.23 1.67
N ASN A 311 11.86 15.61 1.53
CA ASN A 311 12.28 16.72 0.69
C ASN A 311 12.36 16.25 -0.77
N VAL A 312 11.42 16.71 -1.59
CA VAL A 312 11.28 16.33 -2.99
C VAL A 312 11.73 17.44 -3.96
N THR A 313 12.42 18.47 -3.45
CA THR A 313 12.81 19.66 -4.23
C THR A 313 13.62 19.33 -5.50
N LYS A 314 14.43 18.28 -5.45
CA LYS A 314 15.36 17.92 -6.54
C LYS A 314 14.86 16.73 -7.37
N ALA A 315 13.70 16.20 -7.05
CA ALA A 315 13.13 15.06 -7.75
C ALA A 315 12.19 15.56 -8.88
N ASP A 316 12.10 14.82 -9.98
CA ASP A 316 10.93 14.93 -10.86
C ASP A 316 9.73 14.36 -10.10
N PHE A 317 8.88 15.24 -9.58
CA PHE A 317 7.86 14.86 -8.62
C PHE A 317 6.48 15.29 -9.07
N SER A 318 5.53 14.36 -9.04
CA SER A 318 4.13 14.64 -9.34
C SER A 318 3.19 13.93 -8.36
N ILE A 319 2.07 14.57 -8.04
CA ILE A 319 0.95 13.98 -7.30
C ILE A 319 -0.21 13.82 -8.27
N ILE A 320 -0.76 12.61 -8.30
CA ILE A 320 -1.79 12.21 -9.26
C ILE A 320 -3.07 11.87 -8.50
N ALA A 321 -4.14 12.59 -8.83
CA ALA A 321 -5.48 12.21 -8.40
C ALA A 321 -6.02 11.10 -9.30
N GLU A 322 -6.53 10.06 -8.68
CA GLU A 322 -7.19 8.95 -9.36
C GLU A 322 -8.67 8.91 -8.99
N ASP A 323 -9.49 8.48 -9.92
CA ASP A 323 -10.84 8.11 -9.57
C ASP A 323 -10.84 6.79 -8.74
N PRO A 324 -11.94 6.45 -8.05
CA PRO A 324 -12.00 5.25 -7.21
C PRO A 324 -11.70 3.94 -7.96
N LEU A 325 -11.87 3.91 -9.28
CA LEU A 325 -11.58 2.76 -10.13
C LEU A 325 -10.16 2.78 -10.71
N GLY A 326 -9.43 3.90 -10.56
CA GLY A 326 -8.10 4.06 -11.14
C GLY A 326 -8.09 4.24 -12.67
N LEU A 327 -9.26 4.50 -13.28
CA LEU A 327 -9.42 4.63 -14.73
C LEU A 327 -9.10 6.02 -15.26
N ARG A 328 -9.23 7.03 -14.41
CA ARG A 328 -8.98 8.43 -14.75
C ARG A 328 -7.96 9.02 -13.80
N ASN A 329 -6.88 9.50 -14.37
CA ASN A 329 -5.78 10.10 -13.64
C ASN A 329 -5.64 11.56 -14.03
N LYS A 330 -5.47 12.43 -13.04
CA LYS A 330 -5.21 13.85 -13.24
C LYS A 330 -4.01 14.26 -12.40
N VAL A 331 -3.00 14.84 -13.02
CA VAL A 331 -1.90 15.47 -12.28
C VAL A 331 -2.46 16.70 -11.55
N ILE A 332 -2.39 16.70 -10.24
CA ILE A 332 -2.86 17.80 -9.37
C ILE A 332 -1.72 18.70 -8.90
N TYR A 333 -0.50 18.19 -8.97
CA TYR A 333 0.73 18.93 -8.71
C TYR A 333 1.90 18.28 -9.45
N SER A 334 2.80 19.08 -9.98
CA SER A 334 4.08 18.61 -10.52
C SER A 334 5.16 19.68 -10.44
N HIS A 335 6.42 19.25 -10.31
CA HIS A 335 7.62 20.04 -10.56
C HIS A 335 8.75 19.13 -11.03
N MET A 336 9.71 19.70 -11.77
CA MET A 336 10.93 19.04 -12.23
C MET A 336 12.15 19.72 -11.62
#